data_7eecd1cc07da3e70ef326418e5774105
#
_entry.id   7eecd1cc07da3e70ef326418e5774105
#
_cell.length_a   1.000
_cell.length_b   1.000
_cell.length_c   1.000
_cell.angle_alpha   90.00
_cell.angle_beta   90.00
_cell.angle_gamma   90.00
#
_symmetry.space_group_name_H-M   'P 1'
#
loop_
_entity.id
_entity.type
_entity.pdbx_description
1 polymer ?
#
loop_
_entity_poly.entity_id
_entity_poly.type
_entity_poly.pdbx_seq_one_letter_code
_entity_poly.pdbx_strand_id
1 'polypeptide(L)'
;MKAYLWRGDELGAKYDITDDIPEDVRPVAEEWREKMIEAIVETDEELMEKYLEGEEISVDELKKALRKATINRELVPMLCGSAFKNKGVQPLLDAVIDFLPSPVDVPPVKGVNPQTGEEEERHASDDEPFCALAFKVMADPYAGQLTYFRVYSGVVKAGDTVLIANKNKKVRVGRILRMHANQREEITEVYAGDIAAAVGIDTTTGDTLSDPNKPIILESMEFPEPVIAMAIEPKTKSDQEKLSQVLNKFMKEDPTFKVSVDPETNQTLIHGMGELHLEIMVDRMKRDITLK
;
A
#
# COMPACT_ATOMS: atom_id res chain seq x y z
N MET A 1 -30.44 -14.63 -0.05
CA MET A 1 -30.36 -13.23 -0.47
C MET A 1 -30.83 -12.31 0.65
N LYS A 2 -30.25 -11.09 0.80
CA LYS A 2 -30.66 -10.10 1.80
C LYS A 2 -30.61 -8.70 1.19
N ALA A 3 -31.50 -7.80 1.62
CA ALA A 3 -31.46 -6.40 1.23
C ALA A 3 -30.87 -5.56 2.37
N TYR A 4 -29.96 -4.66 2.02
CA TYR A 4 -29.38 -3.64 2.90
C TYR A 4 -30.08 -2.32 2.62
N LEU A 5 -30.83 -1.80 3.57
CA LEU A 5 -31.66 -0.61 3.42
C LEU A 5 -31.12 0.54 4.27
N TRP A 6 -30.50 1.53 3.64
CA TRP A 6 -30.05 2.75 4.30
C TRP A 6 -31.21 3.74 4.40
N ARG A 7 -31.70 3.96 5.60
CA ARG A 7 -32.78 4.91 5.88
C ARG A 7 -32.23 6.11 6.64
N GLY A 8 -32.53 7.32 6.15
CA GLY A 8 -32.15 8.58 6.79
C GLY A 8 -30.79 9.15 6.34
N ASP A 9 -30.42 10.29 6.94
CA ASP A 9 -29.25 11.12 6.59
C ASP A 9 -28.05 10.90 7.52
N GLU A 10 -27.97 9.78 8.23
CA GLU A 10 -26.90 9.48 9.19
C GLU A 10 -25.56 9.09 8.51
N LEU A 11 -25.24 9.69 7.38
CA LEU A 11 -24.00 9.48 6.62
C LEU A 11 -23.66 7.99 6.40
N GLY A 12 -24.69 7.15 6.16
CA GLY A 12 -24.51 5.71 5.89
C GLY A 12 -24.13 4.86 7.10
N ALA A 13 -24.11 5.42 8.31
CA ALA A 13 -23.70 4.70 9.52
C ALA A 13 -24.69 3.61 9.94
N LYS A 14 -25.99 3.81 9.66
CA LYS A 14 -27.06 2.86 10.02
C LYS A 14 -27.75 2.32 8.78
N TYR A 15 -28.03 1.05 8.80
CA TYR A 15 -28.81 0.35 7.78
C TYR A 15 -29.54 -0.84 8.40
N ASP A 16 -30.67 -1.19 7.81
CA ASP A 16 -31.45 -2.38 8.16
C ASP A 16 -31.05 -3.53 7.21
N ILE A 17 -30.94 -4.73 7.73
CA ILE A 17 -30.79 -5.94 6.93
C ILE A 17 -32.11 -6.70 6.99
N THR A 18 -32.67 -7.03 5.83
CA THR A 18 -33.92 -7.77 5.73
C THR A 18 -33.86 -8.84 4.67
N ASP A 19 -34.61 -9.93 4.88
CA ASP A 19 -34.80 -10.98 3.88
C ASP A 19 -35.91 -10.60 2.88
N ASP A 20 -36.68 -9.55 3.19
CA ASP A 20 -37.71 -9.00 2.31
C ASP A 20 -37.08 -8.04 1.30
N ILE A 21 -36.80 -8.56 0.10
CA ILE A 21 -36.25 -7.79 -1.02
C ILE A 21 -37.39 -7.02 -1.70
N PRO A 22 -37.26 -5.70 -1.94
CA PRO A 22 -38.27 -4.93 -2.65
C PRO A 22 -38.65 -5.55 -4.00
N GLU A 23 -39.96 -5.56 -4.29
CA GLU A 23 -40.49 -6.24 -5.48
C GLU A 23 -39.97 -5.71 -6.81
N ASP A 24 -39.68 -4.42 -6.88
CA ASP A 24 -39.15 -3.73 -8.07
C ASP A 24 -37.72 -4.17 -8.43
N VAL A 25 -36.91 -4.62 -7.48
CA VAL A 25 -35.52 -5.06 -7.70
C VAL A 25 -35.35 -6.58 -7.60
N ARG A 26 -36.33 -7.30 -7.09
CA ARG A 26 -36.28 -8.76 -6.87
C ARG A 26 -35.89 -9.55 -8.14
N PRO A 27 -36.53 -9.33 -9.32
CA PRO A 27 -36.21 -10.11 -10.51
C PRO A 27 -34.75 -9.93 -10.96
N VAL A 28 -34.25 -8.69 -10.89
CA VAL A 28 -32.86 -8.38 -11.24
C VAL A 28 -31.89 -8.99 -10.22
N ALA A 29 -32.24 -8.96 -8.94
CA ALA A 29 -31.41 -9.56 -7.89
C ALA A 29 -31.31 -11.09 -8.05
N GLU A 30 -32.40 -11.76 -8.41
CA GLU A 30 -32.44 -13.19 -8.64
C GLU A 30 -31.60 -13.57 -9.88
N GLU A 31 -31.76 -12.87 -11.00
CA GLU A 31 -30.95 -13.07 -12.21
C GLU A 31 -29.44 -12.94 -11.94
N TRP A 32 -29.03 -11.88 -11.25
CA TRP A 32 -27.61 -11.67 -10.95
C TRP A 32 -27.06 -12.64 -9.92
N ARG A 33 -27.91 -13.10 -8.97
CA ARG A 33 -27.51 -14.16 -8.06
C ARG A 33 -27.23 -15.47 -8.79
N GLU A 34 -28.08 -15.86 -9.72
CA GLU A 34 -27.90 -17.07 -10.52
C GLU A 34 -26.59 -17.00 -11.32
N LYS A 35 -26.37 -15.92 -12.07
CA LYS A 35 -25.11 -15.68 -12.82
C LYS A 35 -23.87 -15.69 -11.92
N MET A 36 -23.98 -15.15 -10.70
CA MET A 36 -22.88 -15.17 -9.74
C MET A 36 -22.58 -16.61 -9.27
N ILE A 37 -23.61 -17.39 -8.95
CA ILE A 37 -23.44 -18.78 -8.53
C ILE A 37 -22.82 -19.60 -9.65
N GLU A 38 -23.32 -19.49 -10.87
CA GLU A 38 -22.77 -20.17 -12.06
C GLU A 38 -21.28 -19.86 -12.23
N ALA A 39 -20.90 -18.58 -12.20
CA ALA A 39 -19.50 -18.18 -12.32
C ALA A 39 -18.60 -18.72 -11.19
N ILE A 40 -19.13 -18.84 -9.97
CA ILE A 40 -18.37 -19.39 -8.85
C ILE A 40 -18.19 -20.91 -8.98
N VAL A 41 -19.26 -21.64 -9.28
CA VAL A 41 -19.21 -23.11 -9.37
C VAL A 41 -18.36 -23.59 -10.55
N GLU A 42 -18.23 -22.81 -11.61
CA GLU A 42 -17.31 -23.09 -12.73
C GLU A 42 -15.83 -23.16 -12.31
N THR A 43 -15.47 -22.57 -11.17
CA THR A 43 -14.09 -22.59 -10.66
C THR A 43 -13.78 -23.73 -9.70
N ASP A 44 -14.78 -24.56 -9.35
CA ASP A 44 -14.63 -25.63 -8.37
C ASP A 44 -15.43 -26.89 -8.79
N GLU A 45 -14.73 -27.98 -9.08
CA GLU A 45 -15.34 -29.20 -9.62
C GLU A 45 -16.39 -29.82 -8.67
N GLU A 46 -16.14 -29.78 -7.36
CA GLU A 46 -17.08 -30.34 -6.36
C GLU A 46 -18.38 -29.53 -6.29
N LEU A 47 -18.26 -28.18 -6.35
CA LEU A 47 -19.44 -27.32 -6.37
C LEU A 47 -20.19 -27.40 -7.70
N MET A 48 -19.49 -27.61 -8.81
CA MET A 48 -20.12 -27.82 -10.12
C MET A 48 -20.95 -29.09 -10.12
N GLU A 49 -20.46 -30.19 -9.55
CA GLU A 49 -21.19 -31.45 -9.44
C GLU A 49 -22.48 -31.27 -8.61
N LYS A 50 -22.38 -30.66 -7.42
CA LYS A 50 -23.55 -30.33 -6.58
C LYS A 50 -24.58 -29.45 -7.31
N TYR A 51 -24.10 -28.44 -8.05
CA TYR A 51 -24.97 -27.54 -8.82
C TYR A 51 -25.74 -28.29 -9.91
N LEU A 52 -25.08 -29.20 -10.64
CA LEU A 52 -25.69 -29.99 -11.70
C LEU A 52 -26.69 -31.04 -11.14
N GLU A 53 -26.44 -31.57 -9.95
CA GLU A 53 -27.33 -32.48 -9.26
C GLU A 53 -28.53 -31.78 -8.58
N GLY A 54 -28.52 -30.43 -8.57
CA GLY A 54 -29.58 -29.63 -7.95
C GLY A 54 -29.51 -29.61 -6.43
N GLU A 55 -28.35 -29.92 -5.87
CA GLU A 55 -28.12 -29.86 -4.42
C GLU A 55 -28.01 -28.41 -3.94
N GLU A 56 -28.35 -28.13 -2.69
CA GLU A 56 -28.24 -26.83 -2.09
C GLU A 56 -26.77 -26.53 -1.75
N ILE A 57 -26.22 -25.44 -2.34
CA ILE A 57 -24.89 -24.95 -2.02
C ILE A 57 -25.02 -23.86 -0.96
N SER A 58 -24.35 -24.05 0.16
CA SER A 58 -24.36 -23.10 1.26
C SER A 58 -23.59 -21.80 0.93
N VAL A 59 -23.93 -20.71 1.63
CA VAL A 59 -23.23 -19.42 1.48
C VAL A 59 -21.74 -19.54 1.83
N ASP A 60 -21.40 -20.38 2.82
CA ASP A 60 -20.01 -20.59 3.24
C ASP A 60 -19.18 -21.32 2.18
N GLU A 61 -19.77 -22.29 1.47
CA GLU A 61 -19.12 -22.98 0.35
C GLU A 61 -18.88 -21.99 -0.80
N LEU A 62 -19.91 -21.22 -1.17
CA LEU A 62 -19.77 -20.18 -2.21
C LEU A 62 -18.68 -19.14 -1.84
N LYS A 63 -18.64 -18.69 -0.59
CA LYS A 63 -17.61 -17.74 -0.13
C LYS A 63 -16.21 -18.34 -0.18
N LYS A 64 -16.03 -19.60 0.20
CA LYS A 64 -14.73 -20.29 0.14
C LYS A 64 -14.24 -20.45 -1.30
N ALA A 65 -15.13 -20.89 -2.21
CA ALA A 65 -14.78 -21.02 -3.61
C ALA A 65 -14.45 -19.65 -4.25
N LEU A 66 -15.27 -18.63 -4.00
CA LEU A 66 -15.02 -17.27 -4.49
C LEU A 66 -13.69 -16.70 -3.96
N ARG A 67 -13.37 -16.93 -2.66
CA ARG A 67 -12.07 -16.54 -2.11
C ARG A 67 -10.91 -17.22 -2.83
N LYS A 68 -10.99 -18.54 -3.02
CA LYS A 68 -9.97 -19.32 -3.74
C LYS A 68 -9.78 -18.81 -5.16
N ALA A 69 -10.86 -18.63 -5.90
CA ALA A 69 -10.83 -18.10 -7.27
C ALA A 69 -10.30 -16.65 -7.33
N THR A 70 -10.61 -15.82 -6.33
CA THR A 70 -10.09 -14.44 -6.23
C THR A 70 -8.58 -14.43 -5.98
N ILE A 71 -8.08 -15.27 -5.06
CA ILE A 71 -6.65 -15.38 -4.76
C ILE A 71 -5.88 -15.90 -5.99
N ASN A 72 -6.47 -16.87 -6.72
CA ASN A 72 -5.90 -17.40 -7.97
C ASN A 72 -6.03 -16.46 -9.17
N ARG A 73 -6.76 -15.33 -9.04
CA ARG A 73 -7.07 -14.37 -10.11
C ARG A 73 -7.94 -14.94 -11.24
N GLU A 74 -8.77 -15.90 -10.94
CA GLU A 74 -9.75 -16.49 -11.86
C GLU A 74 -11.03 -15.64 -11.88
N LEU A 75 -11.44 -15.12 -10.72
CA LEU A 75 -12.60 -14.24 -10.55
C LEU A 75 -12.23 -12.93 -9.84
N VAL A 76 -13.01 -11.89 -10.11
CA VAL A 76 -12.93 -10.59 -9.44
C VAL A 76 -14.29 -10.26 -8.82
N PRO A 77 -14.43 -10.28 -7.47
CA PRO A 77 -15.67 -9.87 -6.81
C PRO A 77 -15.99 -8.41 -7.11
N MET A 78 -17.21 -8.17 -7.57
CA MET A 78 -17.71 -6.83 -7.90
C MET A 78 -18.78 -6.42 -6.90
N LEU A 79 -18.61 -5.27 -6.25
CA LEU A 79 -19.55 -4.70 -5.30
C LEU A 79 -20.01 -3.33 -5.76
N CYS A 80 -21.20 -2.93 -5.35
CA CYS A 80 -21.74 -1.61 -5.62
C CYS A 80 -21.99 -0.84 -4.32
N GLY A 81 -21.90 0.49 -4.40
CA GLY A 81 -22.10 1.38 -3.28
C GLY A 81 -22.13 2.84 -3.70
N SER A 82 -22.32 3.74 -2.75
CA SER A 82 -22.20 5.17 -2.94
C SER A 82 -21.20 5.76 -1.95
N ALA A 83 -19.97 5.95 -2.40
CA ALA A 83 -18.88 6.47 -1.56
C ALA A 83 -19.21 7.87 -1.02
N PHE A 84 -19.80 8.74 -1.86
CA PHE A 84 -20.18 10.10 -1.46
C PHE A 84 -21.26 10.10 -0.36
N LYS A 85 -22.19 9.14 -0.40
CA LYS A 85 -23.24 8.98 0.62
C LYS A 85 -22.84 7.99 1.72
N ASN A 86 -21.64 7.48 1.67
CA ASN A 86 -21.08 6.49 2.60
C ASN A 86 -21.96 5.22 2.75
N LYS A 87 -22.62 4.81 1.66
CA LYS A 87 -23.49 3.61 1.62
C LYS A 87 -22.75 2.43 0.99
N GLY A 88 -22.83 1.26 1.61
CA GLY A 88 -22.18 0.04 1.14
C GLY A 88 -20.71 -0.09 1.56
N VAL A 89 -20.19 0.80 2.40
CA VAL A 89 -18.78 0.75 2.86
C VAL A 89 -18.51 -0.45 3.77
N GLN A 90 -19.43 -0.74 4.70
CA GLN A 90 -19.29 -1.87 5.61
C GLN A 90 -19.24 -3.22 4.85
N PRO A 91 -20.19 -3.54 3.93
CA PRO A 91 -20.08 -4.74 3.11
C PRO A 91 -18.83 -4.79 2.24
N LEU A 92 -18.30 -3.65 1.79
CA LEU A 92 -17.03 -3.61 1.07
C LEU A 92 -15.86 -4.01 1.97
N LEU A 93 -15.81 -3.52 3.21
CA LEU A 93 -14.77 -3.90 4.16
C LEU A 93 -14.86 -5.38 4.55
N ASP A 94 -16.08 -5.91 4.72
CA ASP A 94 -16.31 -7.34 4.94
C ASP A 94 -15.80 -8.17 3.74
N ALA A 95 -16.08 -7.72 2.51
CA ALA A 95 -15.60 -8.38 1.29
C ALA A 95 -14.06 -8.34 1.15
N VAL A 96 -13.40 -7.28 1.60
CA VAL A 96 -11.93 -7.23 1.68
C VAL A 96 -11.40 -8.34 2.59
N ILE A 97 -12.02 -8.53 3.75
CA ILE A 97 -11.63 -9.58 4.70
C ILE A 97 -11.95 -10.97 4.14
N ASP A 98 -13.15 -11.14 3.54
CA ASP A 98 -13.62 -12.42 3.04
C ASP A 98 -12.82 -12.90 1.81
N PHE A 99 -12.42 -12.02 0.89
CA PHE A 99 -11.95 -12.42 -0.44
C PHE A 99 -10.52 -12.05 -0.78
N LEU A 100 -9.92 -11.00 -0.18
CA LEU A 100 -8.54 -10.65 -0.49
C LEU A 100 -7.54 -11.55 0.26
N PRO A 101 -6.36 -11.81 -0.34
CA PRO A 101 -5.34 -12.62 0.30
C PRO A 101 -4.74 -11.93 1.53
N SER A 102 -4.53 -12.69 2.59
CA SER A 102 -3.69 -12.29 3.72
C SER A 102 -2.21 -12.54 3.41
N PRO A 103 -1.27 -12.01 4.21
CA PRO A 103 0.16 -12.29 4.02
C PRO A 103 0.53 -13.77 4.00
N VAL A 104 -0.24 -14.64 4.67
CA VAL A 104 0.00 -16.10 4.69
C VAL A 104 -0.63 -16.85 3.51
N ASP A 105 -1.52 -16.21 2.76
CA ASP A 105 -2.12 -16.79 1.55
C ASP A 105 -1.25 -16.60 0.30
N VAL A 106 -0.21 -15.76 0.38
CA VAL A 106 0.67 -15.44 -0.75
C VAL A 106 2.01 -16.17 -0.62
N PRO A 107 2.71 -16.44 -1.75
CA PRO A 107 4.05 -17.06 -1.69
C PRO A 107 5.03 -16.24 -0.85
N PRO A 108 6.07 -16.89 -0.30
CA PRO A 108 7.17 -16.19 0.39
C PRO A 108 7.78 -15.10 -0.49
N VAL A 109 8.20 -14.00 0.14
CA VAL A 109 8.90 -12.95 -0.60
C VAL A 109 10.32 -13.40 -0.91
N LYS A 110 10.75 -13.16 -2.15
CA LYS A 110 12.10 -13.46 -2.63
C LYS A 110 13.02 -12.24 -2.51
N GLY A 111 14.28 -12.51 -2.31
CA GLY A 111 15.32 -11.51 -2.27
C GLY A 111 16.69 -12.13 -2.47
N VAL A 112 17.72 -11.28 -2.46
CA VAL A 112 19.11 -11.69 -2.63
C VAL A 112 19.91 -11.34 -1.39
N ASN A 113 20.69 -12.28 -0.91
CA ASN A 113 21.63 -12.02 0.17
C ASN A 113 22.77 -11.13 -0.36
N PRO A 114 22.97 -9.91 0.18
CA PRO A 114 23.97 -8.98 -0.35
C PRO A 114 25.41 -9.41 -0.11
N GLN A 115 25.65 -10.42 0.75
CA GLN A 115 27.00 -10.92 1.06
C GLN A 115 27.38 -12.10 0.20
N THR A 116 26.44 -13.04 -0.08
CA THR A 116 26.68 -14.26 -0.84
C THR A 116 26.23 -14.16 -2.30
N GLY A 117 25.29 -13.27 -2.61
CA GLY A 117 24.65 -13.17 -3.93
C GLY A 117 23.61 -14.26 -4.20
N GLU A 118 23.29 -15.09 -3.22
CA GLU A 118 22.33 -16.18 -3.36
C GLU A 118 20.90 -15.67 -3.17
N GLU A 119 19.95 -16.28 -3.89
CA GLU A 119 18.52 -16.05 -3.67
C GLU A 119 18.08 -16.68 -2.34
N GLU A 120 17.33 -15.94 -1.58
CA GLU A 120 16.73 -16.38 -0.33
C GLU A 120 15.23 -16.03 -0.33
N GLU A 121 14.45 -16.77 0.45
CA GLU A 121 13.02 -16.53 0.66
C GLU A 121 12.77 -16.17 2.12
N ARG A 122 11.70 -15.37 2.35
CA ARG A 122 11.17 -15.06 3.69
C ARG A 122 9.68 -15.33 3.71
N HIS A 123 9.26 -16.15 4.67
CA HIS A 123 7.85 -16.44 4.90
C HIS A 123 7.20 -15.38 5.80
N ALA A 124 5.91 -15.18 5.66
CA ALA A 124 5.15 -14.28 6.52
C ALA A 124 4.96 -14.91 7.92
N SER A 125 6.02 -14.89 8.72
CA SER A 125 6.07 -15.44 10.08
C SER A 125 6.85 -14.50 10.99
N ASP A 126 6.40 -14.35 12.24
CA ASP A 126 7.06 -13.55 13.26
C ASP A 126 8.36 -14.20 13.76
N ASP A 127 8.50 -15.52 13.59
CA ASP A 127 9.68 -16.28 14.02
C ASP A 127 10.84 -16.22 12.99
N GLU A 128 10.58 -15.69 11.81
CA GLU A 128 11.60 -15.51 10.76
C GLU A 128 12.47 -14.28 11.02
N PRO A 129 13.68 -14.20 10.41
CA PRO A 129 14.49 -12.99 10.48
C PRO A 129 13.74 -11.78 9.92
N PHE A 130 13.88 -10.63 10.60
CA PHE A 130 13.20 -9.40 10.20
C PHE A 130 13.56 -8.97 8.79
N CYS A 131 12.53 -8.72 7.99
CA CYS A 131 12.64 -8.14 6.65
C CYS A 131 11.44 -7.26 6.34
N ALA A 132 11.69 -6.04 5.87
CA ALA A 132 10.67 -5.06 5.50
C ALA A 132 11.10 -4.23 4.29
N LEU A 133 10.13 -3.73 3.53
CA LEU A 133 10.37 -2.81 2.41
C LEU A 133 9.88 -1.41 2.77
N ALA A 134 10.76 -0.43 2.68
CA ALA A 134 10.42 0.99 2.78
C ALA A 134 9.78 1.43 1.44
N PHE A 135 8.46 1.44 1.38
CA PHE A 135 7.73 1.70 0.13
C PHE A 135 7.35 3.16 -0.08
N LYS A 136 7.44 3.98 0.96
CA LYS A 136 7.14 5.41 0.89
C LYS A 136 7.92 6.19 1.95
N VAL A 137 8.57 7.24 1.51
CA VAL A 137 9.20 8.23 2.40
C VAL A 137 8.46 9.54 2.23
N MET A 138 8.15 10.20 3.33
CA MET A 138 7.57 11.53 3.31
C MET A 138 8.12 12.39 4.42
N ALA A 139 8.16 13.67 4.19
CA ALA A 139 8.54 14.62 5.19
C ALA A 139 7.31 15.12 5.94
N ASP A 140 7.39 15.03 7.23
CA ASP A 140 6.38 15.50 8.15
C ASP A 140 6.88 16.76 8.88
N PRO A 141 6.06 17.83 8.99
CA PRO A 141 6.47 19.07 9.64
C PRO A 141 6.83 18.92 11.12
N TYR A 142 6.24 17.91 11.79
CA TYR A 142 6.40 17.69 13.24
C TYR A 142 7.31 16.52 13.58
N ALA A 143 7.26 15.46 12.81
CA ALA A 143 8.04 14.25 13.04
C ALA A 143 9.34 14.18 12.24
N GLY A 144 9.53 15.10 11.28
CA GLY A 144 10.65 15.05 10.35
C GLY A 144 10.42 14.03 9.24
N GLN A 145 11.38 13.16 8.98
CA GLN A 145 11.22 12.11 7.97
C GLN A 145 10.42 10.94 8.54
N LEU A 146 9.34 10.57 7.84
CA LEU A 146 8.56 9.37 8.07
C LEU A 146 8.86 8.36 6.96
N THR A 147 9.29 7.18 7.34
CA THR A 147 9.51 6.04 6.44
C THR A 147 8.41 5.02 6.65
N TYR A 148 7.51 4.89 5.69
CA TYR A 148 6.49 3.84 5.69
C TYR A 148 7.11 2.55 5.18
N PHE A 149 6.93 1.47 5.95
CA PHE A 149 7.46 0.17 5.60
C PHE A 149 6.43 -0.93 5.83
N ARG A 150 6.49 -1.96 4.99
CA ARG A 150 5.74 -3.20 5.16
C ARG A 150 6.68 -4.29 5.65
N VAL A 151 6.32 -4.93 6.75
CA VAL A 151 7.04 -6.09 7.28
C VAL A 151 6.61 -7.33 6.50
N TYR A 152 7.57 -8.04 5.91
CA TYR A 152 7.33 -9.29 5.21
C TYR A 152 7.61 -10.50 6.10
N SER A 153 8.58 -10.38 7.02
CA SER A 153 8.93 -11.44 7.97
C SER A 153 9.50 -10.86 9.26
N GLY A 154 9.41 -11.62 10.32
CA GLY A 154 9.96 -11.27 11.63
C GLY A 154 9.22 -10.12 12.33
N VAL A 155 9.80 -9.67 13.42
CA VAL A 155 9.30 -8.60 14.27
C VAL A 155 10.37 -7.54 14.44
N VAL A 156 9.99 -6.26 14.44
CA VAL A 156 10.86 -5.14 14.80
C VAL A 156 10.26 -4.36 15.96
N LYS A 157 11.11 -4.02 16.94
CA LYS A 157 10.72 -3.22 18.12
C LYS A 157 11.33 -1.83 18.08
N ALA A 158 10.65 -0.88 18.71
CA ALA A 158 11.22 0.43 18.94
C ALA A 158 12.52 0.31 19.74
N GLY A 159 13.59 0.89 19.21
CA GLY A 159 14.94 0.79 19.77
C GLY A 159 15.84 -0.25 19.11
N ASP A 160 15.31 -1.16 18.31
CA ASP A 160 16.10 -2.17 17.59
C ASP A 160 17.03 -1.53 16.56
N THR A 161 18.10 -2.26 16.24
CA THR A 161 18.99 -1.91 15.14
C THR A 161 18.71 -2.78 13.93
N VAL A 162 18.38 -2.16 12.81
CA VAL A 162 18.16 -2.83 11.52
C VAL A 162 19.23 -2.42 10.52
N LEU A 163 19.40 -3.22 9.48
CA LEU A 163 20.28 -2.92 8.35
C LEU A 163 19.45 -2.36 7.18
N ILE A 164 19.83 -1.20 6.65
CA ILE A 164 19.40 -0.78 5.32
C ILE A 164 20.26 -1.56 4.34
N ALA A 165 19.73 -2.67 3.82
CA ALA A 165 20.51 -3.67 3.10
C ALA A 165 21.11 -3.11 1.80
N ASN A 166 20.37 -2.30 1.07
CA ASN A 166 20.81 -1.64 -0.17
C ASN A 166 22.02 -0.70 0.03
N LYS A 167 22.19 -0.14 1.24
CA LYS A 167 23.23 0.83 1.57
C LYS A 167 24.29 0.26 2.52
N ASN A 168 24.13 -1.00 2.96
CA ASN A 168 24.94 -1.63 3.99
C ASN A 168 25.12 -0.75 5.25
N LYS A 169 24.06 -0.05 5.66
CA LYS A 169 24.09 0.92 6.75
C LYS A 169 23.18 0.46 7.91
N LYS A 170 23.74 0.27 9.08
CA LYS A 170 22.96 -0.01 10.29
C LYS A 170 22.31 1.27 10.82
N VAL A 171 21.04 1.18 11.16
CA VAL A 171 20.25 2.30 11.70
C VAL A 171 19.43 1.82 12.89
N ARG A 172 19.19 2.72 13.84
CA ARG A 172 18.32 2.44 14.98
C ARG A 172 16.91 2.88 14.66
N VAL A 173 15.93 1.98 14.82
CA VAL A 173 14.51 2.29 14.72
C VAL A 173 14.09 2.99 16.01
N GLY A 174 13.92 4.30 15.98
CA GLY A 174 13.55 5.09 17.16
C GLY A 174 12.10 4.88 17.55
N ARG A 175 11.21 5.72 17.04
CA ARG A 175 9.76 5.61 17.25
C ARG A 175 9.11 4.93 16.06
N ILE A 176 8.12 4.10 16.36
CA ILE A 176 7.29 3.43 15.37
C ILE A 176 5.86 3.94 15.53
N LEU A 177 5.22 4.28 14.43
CA LEU A 177 3.88 4.82 14.40
C LEU A 177 2.97 3.92 13.56
N ARG A 178 1.81 3.59 14.10
CA ARG A 178 0.68 3.12 13.30
C ARG A 178 -0.07 4.35 12.80
N MET A 179 -0.25 4.42 11.49
CA MET A 179 -0.92 5.54 10.85
C MET A 179 -2.37 5.19 10.54
N HIS A 180 -3.29 6.04 10.98
CA HIS A 180 -4.71 5.92 10.70
C HIS A 180 -5.21 7.28 10.16
N ALA A 181 -5.24 7.43 8.85
CA ALA A 181 -5.40 8.72 8.16
C ALA A 181 -4.37 9.74 8.69
N ASN A 182 -4.82 10.83 9.32
CA ASN A 182 -3.95 11.85 9.93
C ASN A 182 -3.61 11.58 11.40
N GLN A 183 -4.18 10.51 11.98
CA GLN A 183 -3.90 10.13 13.35
C GLN A 183 -2.65 9.27 13.43
N ARG A 184 -1.88 9.47 14.48
CA ARG A 184 -0.61 8.78 14.76
C ARG A 184 -0.73 8.10 16.11
N GLU A 185 -0.61 6.79 16.11
CA GLU A 185 -0.54 5.98 17.32
C GLU A 185 0.89 5.46 17.46
N GLU A 186 1.55 5.79 18.57
CA GLU A 186 2.87 5.25 18.85
C GLU A 186 2.74 3.80 19.34
N ILE A 187 3.46 2.89 18.65
CA ILE A 187 3.48 1.47 18.95
C ILE A 187 4.88 1.00 19.28
N THR A 188 4.99 -0.08 20.03
CA THR A 188 6.27 -0.60 20.51
C THR A 188 6.89 -1.64 19.58
N GLU A 189 6.08 -2.35 18.82
CA GLU A 189 6.51 -3.43 17.94
C GLU A 189 5.58 -3.58 16.73
N VAL A 190 6.12 -4.17 15.66
CA VAL A 190 5.43 -4.42 14.37
C VAL A 190 5.75 -5.84 13.94
N TYR A 191 4.75 -6.55 13.48
CA TYR A 191 4.77 -7.97 13.13
C TYR A 191 4.77 -8.21 11.63
N ALA A 192 5.04 -9.47 11.22
CA ALA A 192 4.96 -9.90 9.83
C ALA A 192 3.58 -9.62 9.22
N GLY A 193 3.56 -8.96 8.04
CA GLY A 193 2.33 -8.56 7.35
C GLY A 193 1.84 -7.14 7.67
N ASP A 194 2.30 -6.52 8.75
CA ASP A 194 1.91 -5.17 9.15
C ASP A 194 2.56 -4.07 8.31
N ILE A 195 1.89 -2.92 8.30
CA ILE A 195 2.41 -1.67 7.75
C ILE A 195 2.52 -0.65 8.88
N ALA A 196 3.70 -0.04 9.01
CA ALA A 196 3.96 1.01 9.98
C ALA A 196 4.83 2.13 9.40
N ALA A 197 5.03 3.19 10.19
CA ALA A 197 5.93 4.27 9.85
C ALA A 197 7.01 4.42 10.93
N ALA A 198 8.27 4.49 10.53
CA ALA A 198 9.39 4.79 11.41
C ALA A 198 9.79 6.27 11.31
N VAL A 199 10.09 6.88 12.44
CA VAL A 199 10.51 8.28 12.52
C VAL A 199 12.02 8.37 12.46
N GLY A 200 12.53 9.24 11.58
CA GLY A 200 13.94 9.67 11.59
C GLY A 200 14.94 8.62 11.07
N ILE A 201 14.48 7.62 10.32
CA ILE A 201 15.38 6.69 9.62
C ILE A 201 15.76 7.32 8.27
N ASP A 202 17.07 7.40 8.00
CA ASP A 202 17.58 7.94 6.73
C ASP A 202 17.54 6.90 5.61
N THR A 203 16.34 6.65 5.10
CA THR A 203 16.05 5.73 3.99
C THR A 203 15.55 6.49 2.77
N THR A 204 15.55 5.79 1.65
CA THR A 204 14.88 6.19 0.41
C THR A 204 13.77 5.17 0.08
N THR A 205 12.80 5.58 -0.71
CA THR A 205 11.74 4.67 -1.20
C THR A 205 12.39 3.54 -2.01
N GLY A 206 12.04 2.29 -1.68
CA GLY A 206 12.63 1.09 -2.28
C GLY A 206 13.74 0.44 -1.45
N ASP A 207 14.21 1.06 -0.37
CA ASP A 207 15.20 0.45 0.51
C ASP A 207 14.61 -0.74 1.27
N THR A 208 15.41 -1.80 1.42
CA THR A 208 15.07 -2.94 2.27
C THR A 208 15.66 -2.76 3.66
N LEU A 209 14.82 -2.94 4.68
CA LEU A 209 15.22 -3.01 6.08
C LEU A 209 15.29 -4.49 6.47
N SER A 210 16.42 -4.96 6.99
CA SER A 210 16.62 -6.37 7.34
C SER A 210 17.33 -6.55 8.68
N ASP A 211 17.31 -7.80 9.17
CA ASP A 211 18.14 -8.23 10.29
C ASP A 211 19.63 -8.09 9.89
N PRO A 212 20.46 -7.39 10.71
CA PRO A 212 21.88 -7.23 10.43
C PRO A 212 22.68 -8.54 10.34
N ASN A 213 22.19 -9.61 10.98
CA ASN A 213 22.86 -10.92 11.00
C ASN A 213 22.39 -11.84 9.89
N LYS A 214 21.22 -11.56 9.30
CA LYS A 214 20.63 -12.31 8.18
C LYS A 214 20.14 -11.35 7.10
N PRO A 215 21.06 -10.63 6.44
CA PRO A 215 20.69 -9.58 5.51
C PRO A 215 20.07 -10.16 4.24
N ILE A 216 19.05 -9.48 3.75
CA ILE A 216 18.42 -9.76 2.47
C ILE A 216 18.08 -8.42 1.81
N ILE A 217 18.21 -8.35 0.50
CA ILE A 217 17.68 -7.26 -0.33
C ILE A 217 16.49 -7.84 -1.07
N LEU A 218 15.31 -7.28 -0.83
CA LEU A 218 14.10 -7.61 -1.58
C LEU A 218 14.22 -7.07 -3.00
N GLU A 219 13.42 -7.62 -3.91
CA GLU A 219 13.35 -7.11 -5.28
C GLU A 219 13.11 -5.59 -5.27
N SER A 220 14.01 -4.86 -5.92
CA SER A 220 13.95 -3.41 -5.95
C SER A 220 12.78 -2.95 -6.81
N MET A 221 12.07 -1.92 -6.34
CA MET A 221 11.09 -1.26 -7.18
C MET A 221 11.81 -0.55 -8.33
N GLU A 222 11.43 -0.86 -9.57
CA GLU A 222 11.88 -0.15 -10.74
C GLU A 222 11.05 1.11 -10.93
N PHE A 223 11.71 2.26 -10.92
CA PHE A 223 11.08 3.55 -11.18
C PHE A 223 11.45 4.01 -12.61
N PRO A 224 10.48 4.52 -13.37
CA PRO A 224 10.75 5.05 -14.70
C PRO A 224 11.67 6.26 -14.63
N GLU A 225 12.54 6.41 -15.62
CA GLU A 225 13.40 7.58 -15.73
C GLU A 225 12.59 8.82 -16.07
N PRO A 226 12.95 10.01 -15.50
CA PRO A 226 12.30 11.25 -15.82
C PRO A 226 12.40 11.59 -17.32
N VAL A 227 11.32 12.13 -17.88
CA VAL A 227 11.22 12.39 -19.33
C VAL A 227 11.37 13.88 -19.71
N ILE A 228 11.21 14.79 -18.75
CA ILE A 228 11.38 16.24 -18.99
C ILE A 228 12.25 16.88 -17.91
N ALA A 229 12.84 18.03 -18.25
CA ALA A 229 13.60 18.87 -17.33
C ALA A 229 13.10 20.31 -17.36
N MET A 230 13.19 21.00 -16.22
CA MET A 230 12.86 22.41 -16.06
C MET A 230 13.94 23.09 -15.22
N ALA A 231 14.40 24.25 -15.65
CA ALA A 231 15.31 25.07 -14.85
C ALA A 231 14.55 25.77 -13.73
N ILE A 232 15.14 25.77 -12.52
CA ILE A 232 14.60 26.50 -11.38
C ILE A 232 15.63 27.41 -10.76
N GLU A 233 15.19 28.61 -10.36
CA GLU A 233 16.05 29.60 -9.69
C GLU A 233 15.31 30.19 -8.48
N PRO A 234 15.98 30.30 -7.31
CA PRO A 234 15.42 31.01 -6.18
C PRO A 234 15.41 32.51 -6.43
N LYS A 235 14.35 33.20 -6.04
CA LYS A 235 14.28 34.68 -6.19
C LYS A 235 15.22 35.43 -5.28
N THR A 236 15.62 34.84 -4.16
CA THR A 236 16.52 35.47 -3.18
C THR A 236 17.67 34.56 -2.82
N LYS A 237 18.81 35.19 -2.42
CA LYS A 237 19.99 34.42 -1.96
C LYS A 237 19.70 33.58 -0.70
N SER A 238 18.82 34.04 0.18
CA SER A 238 18.43 33.32 1.38
C SER A 238 17.65 32.05 1.09
N ASP A 239 17.01 31.99 -0.09
CA ASP A 239 16.24 30.81 -0.49
C ASP A 239 17.12 29.73 -1.16
N GLN A 240 18.39 30.06 -1.51
CA GLN A 240 19.26 29.09 -2.19
C GLN A 240 19.66 27.91 -1.30
N GLU A 241 19.96 28.14 -0.02
CA GLU A 241 20.25 27.05 0.93
C GLU A 241 19.00 26.21 1.21
N LYS A 242 17.85 26.87 1.38
CA LYS A 242 16.57 26.21 1.58
C LYS A 242 16.21 25.36 0.36
N LEU A 243 16.40 25.89 -0.85
CA LEU A 243 16.13 25.15 -2.09
C LEU A 243 16.89 23.82 -2.14
N SER A 244 18.19 23.83 -1.83
CA SER A 244 19.01 22.61 -1.82
C SER A 244 18.50 21.57 -0.82
N GLN A 245 18.08 22.00 0.38
CA GLN A 245 17.51 21.11 1.39
C GLN A 245 16.20 20.49 0.92
N VAL A 246 15.34 21.30 0.30
CA VAL A 246 14.03 20.86 -0.23
C VAL A 246 14.18 19.90 -1.38
N LEU A 247 15.07 20.20 -2.33
CA LEU A 247 15.34 19.33 -3.46
C LEU A 247 15.83 17.95 -3.00
N ASN A 248 16.77 17.92 -2.04
CA ASN A 248 17.24 16.68 -1.43
C ASN A 248 16.11 15.89 -0.75
N LYS A 249 15.19 16.59 -0.10
CA LYS A 249 14.02 15.98 0.53
C LYS A 249 13.10 15.35 -0.51
N PHE A 250 12.79 16.06 -1.59
CA PHE A 250 11.92 15.57 -2.66
C PHE A 250 12.52 14.37 -3.40
N MET A 251 13.84 14.36 -3.65
CA MET A 251 14.52 13.19 -4.23
C MET A 251 14.43 11.94 -3.34
N LYS A 252 14.31 12.10 -2.02
CA LYS A 252 14.08 10.97 -1.10
C LYS A 252 12.63 10.51 -1.09
N GLU A 253 11.67 11.44 -1.26
CA GLU A 253 10.25 11.13 -1.30
C GLU A 253 9.85 10.47 -2.63
N ASP A 254 10.38 10.97 -3.75
CA ASP A 254 10.00 10.54 -5.09
C ASP A 254 11.24 10.16 -5.92
N PRO A 255 11.47 8.86 -6.15
CA PRO A 255 12.58 8.37 -6.96
C PRO A 255 12.54 8.80 -8.43
N THR A 256 11.37 9.23 -8.95
CA THR A 256 11.24 9.75 -10.32
C THR A 256 11.56 11.22 -10.44
N PHE A 257 11.77 11.90 -9.30
CA PHE A 257 12.21 13.29 -9.25
C PHE A 257 13.73 13.35 -9.09
N LYS A 258 14.43 13.91 -10.07
CA LYS A 258 15.89 14.06 -10.06
C LYS A 258 16.30 15.53 -10.16
N VAL A 259 17.48 15.82 -9.68
CA VAL A 259 18.09 17.16 -9.73
C VAL A 259 19.48 17.07 -10.32
N SER A 260 19.79 17.95 -11.25
CA SER A 260 21.13 18.10 -11.82
C SER A 260 21.50 19.59 -11.96
N VAL A 261 22.77 19.85 -12.25
CA VAL A 261 23.23 21.18 -12.62
C VAL A 261 23.68 21.12 -14.07
N ASP A 262 23.15 22.01 -14.88
CA ASP A 262 23.56 22.16 -16.27
C ASP A 262 25.02 22.64 -16.35
N PRO A 263 25.93 21.90 -17.00
CA PRO A 263 27.36 22.27 -17.02
C PRO A 263 27.67 23.52 -17.84
N GLU A 264 26.80 23.90 -18.78
CA GLU A 264 27.02 25.07 -19.64
C GLU A 264 26.46 26.37 -19.02
N THR A 265 25.22 26.26 -18.47
CA THR A 265 24.51 27.43 -17.93
C THR A 265 24.67 27.60 -16.42
N ASN A 266 25.16 26.56 -15.73
CA ASN A 266 25.25 26.46 -14.28
C ASN A 266 23.88 26.60 -13.58
N GLN A 267 22.78 26.34 -14.30
CA GLN A 267 21.43 26.37 -13.77
C GLN A 267 21.08 25.03 -13.06
N THR A 268 20.28 25.13 -12.00
CA THR A 268 19.72 23.93 -11.36
C THR A 268 18.54 23.45 -12.18
N LEU A 269 18.61 22.19 -12.65
CA LEU A 269 17.54 21.52 -13.38
C LEU A 269 16.84 20.52 -12.47
N ILE A 270 15.51 20.55 -12.49
CA ILE A 270 14.66 19.52 -11.90
C ILE A 270 14.10 18.66 -13.04
N HIS A 271 14.10 17.34 -12.83
CA HIS A 271 13.65 16.37 -13.80
C HIS A 271 12.42 15.63 -13.25
N GLY A 272 11.44 15.32 -14.09
CA GLY A 272 10.21 14.64 -13.69
C GLY A 272 9.51 13.95 -14.84
N MET A 273 8.39 13.32 -14.53
CA MET A 273 7.61 12.47 -15.44
C MET A 273 6.70 13.27 -16.38
N GLY A 274 6.59 14.57 -16.22
CA GLY A 274 5.77 15.44 -17.03
C GLY A 274 5.68 16.85 -16.45
N GLU A 275 5.15 17.80 -17.23
CA GLU A 275 5.01 19.20 -16.85
C GLU A 275 4.20 19.35 -15.55
N LEU A 276 3.04 18.72 -15.48
CA LEU A 276 2.19 18.75 -14.28
C LEU A 276 2.91 18.21 -13.03
N HIS A 277 3.75 17.17 -13.18
CA HIS A 277 4.55 16.66 -12.07
C HIS A 277 5.49 17.73 -11.53
N LEU A 278 6.25 18.39 -12.41
CA LEU A 278 7.19 19.44 -12.01
C LEU A 278 6.48 20.68 -11.47
N GLU A 279 5.35 21.07 -12.04
CA GLU A 279 4.53 22.19 -11.53
C GLU A 279 4.04 21.93 -10.10
N ILE A 280 3.56 20.71 -9.82
CA ILE A 280 3.13 20.31 -8.46
C ILE A 280 4.31 20.36 -7.50
N MET A 281 5.50 19.91 -7.91
CA MET A 281 6.70 19.97 -7.08
C MET A 281 7.09 21.43 -6.76
N VAL A 282 7.05 22.30 -7.76
CA VAL A 282 7.31 23.74 -7.58
C VAL A 282 6.27 24.39 -6.66
N ASP A 283 5.01 24.02 -6.80
CA ASP A 283 3.93 24.54 -5.97
C ASP A 283 4.07 24.07 -4.50
N ARG A 284 4.44 22.81 -4.29
CA ARG A 284 4.79 22.28 -2.96
C ARG A 284 5.97 23.03 -2.34
N MET A 285 7.03 23.34 -3.12
CA MET A 285 8.16 24.13 -2.64
C MET A 285 7.72 25.52 -2.14
N LYS A 286 6.82 26.17 -2.87
CA LYS A 286 6.27 27.49 -2.48
C LYS A 286 5.40 27.42 -1.23
N ARG A 287 4.52 26.42 -1.16
CA ARG A 287 3.52 26.28 -0.09
C ARG A 287 4.11 25.76 1.21
N ASP A 288 4.84 24.64 1.12
CA ASP A 288 5.23 23.86 2.30
C ASP A 288 6.52 24.40 2.94
N ILE A 289 7.32 25.16 2.21
CA ILE A 289 8.68 25.55 2.63
C ILE A 289 8.91 27.05 2.54
N THR A 290 7.87 27.80 2.20
CA THR A 290 7.92 29.28 2.12
C THR A 290 9.09 29.80 1.25
N LEU A 291 9.34 29.14 0.10
CA LEU A 291 10.20 29.64 -0.95
C LEU A 291 9.47 30.72 -1.75
N LYS A 292 10.11 31.81 -2.04
CA LYS A 292 9.56 32.89 -2.88
C LYS A 292 10.07 32.82 -4.30
#